data_15cd56512f4212336d4af2b3c0ce8aa8
#
_entry.id   15cd56512f4212336d4af2b3c0ce8aa8
#
_cell.length_a   1.000
_cell.length_b   1.000
_cell.length_c   1.000
_cell.angle_alpha   90.00
_cell.angle_beta   90.00
_cell.angle_gamma   90.00
#
_symmetry.space_group_name_H-M   'P 1'
#
loop_
_entity.id
_entity.type
_entity.pdbx_description
1 polymer ?
#
loop_
_entity_poly.entity_id
_entity_poly.type
_entity_poly.pdbx_seq_one_letter_code
_entity_poly.pdbx_strand_id
1 'polypeptide(L)'
;MPPLWTDLAAAAALVKDGDLVALAGHTKAAPMALIRELIRQGRKNLGLVTVPTGGLNVDLAVGGGLADRIHFAQVVLEEYGMAPNFRRAVEQGILACREYP
;
A
#
# COMPACT_ATOMS: atom_id res chain seq x y z
N MET A 1 2.46 -0.15 -27.57
CA MET A 1 3.66 -0.60 -26.87
C MET A 1 3.48 -2.05 -26.43
N PRO A 2 4.43 -2.92 -26.71
CA PRO A 2 4.31 -4.30 -26.24
C PRO A 2 4.41 -4.37 -24.71
N PRO A 3 3.77 -5.36 -24.07
CA PRO A 3 3.89 -5.55 -22.64
C PRO A 3 5.33 -5.88 -22.24
N LEU A 4 5.72 -5.39 -21.06
CA LEU A 4 7.00 -5.73 -20.45
C LEU A 4 6.79 -6.95 -19.55
N TRP A 5 7.43 -8.06 -19.90
CA TRP A 5 7.42 -9.26 -19.08
C TRP A 5 8.67 -9.30 -18.21
N THR A 6 8.48 -9.48 -16.92
CA THR A 6 9.57 -9.48 -15.96
C THR A 6 9.22 -10.36 -14.76
N ASP A 7 10.15 -10.57 -13.85
CA ASP A 7 9.88 -11.28 -12.61
C ASP A 7 9.51 -10.32 -11.48
N LEU A 8 9.05 -10.89 -10.37
CA LEU A 8 8.57 -10.11 -9.23
C LEU A 8 9.66 -9.21 -8.63
N ALA A 9 10.87 -9.73 -8.49
CA ALA A 9 11.98 -8.98 -7.90
C ALA A 9 12.34 -7.76 -8.76
N ALA A 10 12.41 -7.95 -10.09
CA ALA A 10 12.73 -6.87 -11.02
C ALA A 10 11.59 -5.84 -11.08
N ALA A 11 10.35 -6.28 -11.03
CA ALA A 11 9.20 -5.37 -11.00
C ALA A 11 9.23 -4.50 -9.74
N ALA A 12 9.46 -5.10 -8.58
CA ALA A 12 9.56 -4.37 -7.32
C ALA A 12 10.73 -3.39 -7.31
N ALA A 13 11.83 -3.73 -8.00
CA ALA A 13 13.00 -2.86 -8.07
C ALA A 13 12.74 -1.55 -8.85
N LEU A 14 11.67 -1.49 -9.63
CA LEU A 14 11.27 -0.26 -10.33
C LEU A 14 10.72 0.80 -9.37
N VAL A 15 10.22 0.37 -8.22
CA VAL A 15 9.72 1.27 -7.18
C VAL A 15 10.89 1.77 -6.34
N LYS A 16 11.01 3.08 -6.19
CA LYS A 16 12.09 3.69 -5.42
C LYS A 16 11.54 4.25 -4.12
N ASP A 17 12.38 4.35 -3.09
CA ASP A 17 12.03 5.02 -1.85
C ASP A 17 11.51 6.43 -2.16
N GLY A 18 10.43 6.81 -1.50
CA GLY A 18 9.81 8.12 -1.72
C GLY A 18 8.79 8.18 -2.84
N ASP A 19 8.68 7.14 -3.67
CA ASP A 19 7.71 7.12 -4.77
C ASP A 19 6.27 7.15 -4.29
N LEU A 20 5.39 7.64 -5.16
CA LEU A 20 3.94 7.55 -4.97
C LEU A 20 3.42 6.36 -5.76
N VAL A 21 2.83 5.40 -5.07
CA VAL A 21 2.40 4.13 -5.65
C VAL A 21 0.89 3.97 -5.54
N ALA A 22 0.22 3.78 -6.66
CA ALA A 22 -1.21 3.48 -6.68
C ALA A 22 -1.40 1.97 -6.52
N LEU A 23 -2.19 1.58 -5.51
CA LEU A 23 -2.49 0.17 -5.23
C LEU A 23 -3.93 -0.11 -5.64
N ALA A 24 -4.10 -1.04 -6.57
CA ALA A 24 -5.41 -1.51 -6.99
C ALA A 24 -5.92 -2.60 -6.05
N GLY A 25 -7.23 -2.84 -6.13
CA GLY A 25 -7.86 -3.95 -5.43
C GLY A 25 -8.24 -3.61 -4.00
N HIS A 26 -9.15 -4.41 -3.47
CA HIS A 26 -9.61 -4.33 -2.09
C HIS A 26 -9.71 -5.73 -1.52
N THR A 27 -10.77 -6.48 -1.85
CA THR A 27 -10.90 -7.88 -1.46
C THR A 27 -10.38 -8.83 -2.54
N LYS A 28 -10.28 -8.36 -3.78
CA LYS A 28 -9.80 -9.13 -4.92
C LYS A 28 -8.81 -8.31 -5.73
N ALA A 29 -7.99 -9.01 -6.51
CA ALA A 29 -7.02 -8.40 -7.42
C ALA A 29 -6.02 -7.45 -6.76
N ALA A 30 -5.79 -7.62 -5.44
CA ALA A 30 -4.79 -6.83 -4.73
C ALA A 30 -3.39 -7.39 -5.01
N PRO A 31 -2.38 -6.51 -5.21
CA PRO A 31 -1.03 -6.96 -5.56
C PRO A 31 -0.23 -7.39 -4.32
N MET A 32 -0.71 -8.41 -3.61
CA MET A 32 -0.13 -8.81 -2.32
C MET A 32 1.31 -9.32 -2.45
N ALA A 33 1.61 -10.07 -3.51
CA ALA A 33 2.97 -10.57 -3.73
C ALA A 33 3.97 -9.43 -3.96
N LEU A 34 3.56 -8.42 -4.71
CA LEU A 34 4.38 -7.24 -4.95
C LEU A 34 4.63 -6.47 -3.64
N ILE A 35 3.61 -6.31 -2.82
CA ILE A 35 3.74 -5.63 -1.53
C ILE A 35 4.75 -6.37 -0.63
N ARG A 36 4.64 -7.69 -0.56
CA ARG A 36 5.58 -8.50 0.22
C ARG A 36 7.02 -8.37 -0.31
N GLU A 37 7.17 -8.32 -1.63
CA GLU A 37 8.49 -8.17 -2.23
C GLU A 37 9.09 -6.80 -1.96
N LEU A 38 8.29 -5.73 -2.01
CA LEU A 38 8.74 -4.40 -1.64
C LEU A 38 9.22 -4.34 -0.18
N ILE A 39 8.50 -5.01 0.70
CA ILE A 39 8.89 -5.11 2.11
C ILE A 39 10.23 -5.85 2.23
N ARG A 40 10.37 -6.99 1.52
CA ARG A 40 11.60 -7.78 1.53
C ARG A 40 12.80 -7.01 1.02
N GLN A 41 12.60 -6.17 0.00
CA GLN A 41 13.67 -5.35 -0.57
C GLN A 41 13.95 -4.09 0.27
N GLY A 42 13.21 -3.87 1.35
CA GLY A 42 13.46 -2.76 2.26
C GLY A 42 13.04 -1.40 1.74
N ARG A 43 12.05 -1.33 0.86
CA ARG A 43 11.49 -0.05 0.40
C ARG A 43 10.81 0.66 1.54
N LYS A 44 10.90 1.99 1.54
CA LYS A 44 10.33 2.82 2.61
C LYS A 44 10.00 4.20 2.09
N ASN A 45 9.28 4.96 2.93
CA ASN A 45 8.89 6.34 2.65
C ASN A 45 8.02 6.47 1.41
N LEU A 46 7.25 5.44 1.07
CA LEU A 46 6.35 5.48 -0.06
C LEU A 46 5.10 6.28 0.27
N GLY A 47 4.56 6.95 -0.73
CA GLY A 47 3.19 7.45 -0.69
C GLY A 47 2.29 6.42 -1.36
N LEU A 48 1.12 6.16 -0.78
CA LEU A 48 0.14 5.23 -1.32
C LEU A 48 -1.08 5.99 -1.83
N VAL A 49 -1.63 5.53 -2.93
CA VAL A 49 -2.94 5.97 -3.42
C VAL A 49 -3.82 4.73 -3.53
N THR A 50 -4.98 4.75 -2.87
CA THR A 50 -5.92 3.63 -2.90
C THR A 50 -7.16 3.99 -3.71
N VAL A 51 -7.83 2.99 -4.29
CA VAL A 51 -8.98 3.21 -5.17
C VAL A 51 -10.10 2.22 -4.91
N PRO A 52 -11.29 2.68 -4.61
CA PRO A 52 -11.59 3.82 -3.75
C PRO A 52 -11.40 3.46 -2.29
N THR A 53 -11.52 2.15 -1.96
CA THR A 53 -11.39 1.63 -0.61
C THR A 53 -10.16 0.74 -0.54
N GLY A 54 -9.21 1.08 0.32
CA GLY A 54 -8.09 0.22 0.64
C GLY A 54 -8.49 -0.84 1.66
N GLY A 55 -7.81 -1.97 1.62
CA GLY A 55 -8.08 -3.08 2.52
C GLY A 55 -6.79 -3.73 3.01
N LEU A 56 -6.73 -5.04 2.93
CA LEU A 56 -5.57 -5.82 3.40
C LEU A 56 -4.28 -5.39 2.71
N ASN A 57 -4.33 -5.01 1.44
CA ASN A 57 -3.15 -4.54 0.70
C ASN A 57 -2.54 -3.31 1.37
N VAL A 58 -3.37 -2.33 1.71
CA VAL A 58 -2.90 -1.11 2.40
C VAL A 58 -2.42 -1.44 3.80
N ASP A 59 -3.18 -2.26 4.53
CA ASP A 59 -2.83 -2.60 5.90
C ASP A 59 -1.49 -3.35 5.98
N LEU A 60 -1.24 -4.26 5.05
CA LEU A 60 0.04 -4.95 4.97
C LEU A 60 1.18 -3.97 4.63
N ALA A 61 0.97 -3.09 3.67
CA ALA A 61 1.98 -2.11 3.27
C ALA A 61 2.35 -1.19 4.44
N VAL A 62 1.36 -0.71 5.16
CA VAL A 62 1.57 0.15 6.33
C VAL A 62 2.25 -0.63 7.46
N GLY A 63 1.74 -1.84 7.76
CA GLY A 63 2.30 -2.68 8.82
C GLY A 63 3.72 -3.13 8.53
N GLY A 64 4.07 -3.28 7.26
CA GLY A 64 5.42 -3.63 6.83
C GLY A 64 6.39 -2.45 6.76
N GLY A 65 5.94 -1.26 7.13
CA GLY A 65 6.80 -0.08 7.16
C GLY A 65 7.10 0.56 5.82
N LEU A 66 6.30 0.26 4.78
CA LEU A 66 6.56 0.80 3.44
C LEU A 66 6.20 2.28 3.30
N ALA A 67 5.13 2.73 3.97
CA ALA A 67 4.51 4.02 3.66
C ALA A 67 4.61 5.01 4.81
N ASP A 68 4.80 6.28 4.47
CA ASP A 68 4.73 7.39 5.42
C ASP A 68 3.56 8.34 5.11
N ARG A 69 2.87 8.14 3.99
CA ARG A 69 1.72 8.95 3.61
C ARG A 69 0.75 8.14 2.75
N ILE A 70 -0.51 8.52 2.81
CA ILE A 70 -1.56 7.84 2.05
C ILE A 70 -2.62 8.83 1.56
N HIS A 71 -3.06 8.63 0.33
CA HIS A 71 -4.21 9.30 -0.28
C HIS A 71 -5.32 8.27 -0.42
N PHE A 72 -6.46 8.49 0.21
CA PHE A 72 -7.50 7.48 0.30
C PHE A 72 -8.89 8.09 0.48
N ALA A 73 -9.91 7.29 0.19
CA ALA A 73 -11.28 7.59 0.60
C ALA A 73 -11.62 6.81 1.87
N GLN A 74 -11.23 5.54 1.91
CA GLN A 74 -11.52 4.67 3.05
C GLN A 74 -10.48 3.53 3.09
N VAL A 75 -10.14 3.09 4.30
CA VAL A 75 -9.32 1.88 4.50
C VAL A 75 -9.98 1.04 5.57
N VAL A 76 -10.56 -0.09 5.17
CA VAL A 76 -11.30 -1.00 6.07
C VAL A 76 -11.11 -2.45 5.66
N LEU A 77 -11.38 -3.36 6.58
CA LEU A 77 -11.38 -4.79 6.33
C LEU A 77 -12.81 -5.35 6.27
N GLU A 78 -13.75 -4.55 5.78
CA GLU A 78 -15.17 -4.91 5.64
C GLU A 78 -15.75 -5.42 6.97
N GLU A 79 -16.32 -6.63 6.97
CA GLU A 79 -16.93 -7.24 8.15
C GLU A 79 -15.94 -7.50 9.29
N TYR A 80 -14.65 -7.50 9.00
CA TYR A 80 -13.61 -7.69 10.02
C TYR A 80 -13.22 -6.39 10.71
N GLY A 81 -13.84 -5.27 10.31
CA GLY A 81 -13.68 -3.99 10.98
C GLY A 81 -12.57 -3.13 10.42
N MET A 82 -11.97 -2.33 11.27
CA MET A 82 -10.94 -1.40 10.87
C MET A 82 -9.60 -2.12 10.63
N ALA A 83 -8.84 -1.60 9.66
CA ALA A 83 -7.51 -2.10 9.37
C ALA A 83 -6.56 -1.76 10.55
N PRO A 84 -6.04 -2.74 11.28
CA PRO A 84 -5.35 -2.46 12.56
C PRO A 84 -4.01 -1.76 12.41
N ASN A 85 -3.22 -2.09 11.39
CA ASN A 85 -1.92 -1.43 11.19
C ASN A 85 -2.11 0.00 10.72
N PHE A 86 -3.06 0.22 9.81
CA PHE A 86 -3.43 1.55 9.35
C PHE A 86 -3.88 2.42 10.53
N ARG A 87 -4.80 1.90 11.34
CA ARG A 87 -5.31 2.61 12.50
C ARG A 87 -4.19 2.99 13.48
N ARG A 88 -3.33 2.03 13.79
CA ARG A 88 -2.22 2.26 14.71
C ARG A 88 -1.27 3.33 14.18
N ALA A 89 -0.93 3.27 12.89
CA ALA A 89 -0.03 4.24 12.28
C ALA A 89 -0.60 5.66 12.30
N VAL A 90 -1.90 5.80 12.06
CA VAL A 90 -2.59 7.09 12.14
C VAL A 90 -2.60 7.61 13.57
N GLU A 91 -2.94 6.77 14.55
CA GLU A 91 -2.99 7.16 15.95
C GLU A 91 -1.61 7.56 16.48
N GLN A 92 -0.56 6.93 16.00
CA GLN A 92 0.82 7.24 16.39
C GLN A 92 1.42 8.41 15.59
N GLY A 93 0.72 8.94 14.60
CA GLY A 93 1.19 10.07 13.83
C GLY A 93 2.32 9.75 12.84
N ILE A 94 2.53 8.47 12.52
CA ILE A 94 3.59 8.06 11.61
C ILE A 94 3.13 7.92 10.17
N LEU A 95 1.83 8.05 9.92
CA LEU A 95 1.24 7.98 8.57
C LEU A 95 0.44 9.25 8.31
N ALA A 96 0.91 10.07 7.38
CA ALA A 96 0.21 11.28 6.99
C ALA A 96 -0.96 10.91 6.07
N CYS A 97 -2.15 11.38 6.38
CA CYS A 97 -3.39 11.01 5.70
C CYS A 97 -3.97 12.16 4.90
N ARG A 98 -4.37 11.87 3.66
CA ARG A 98 -5.16 12.76 2.83
C ARG A 98 -6.41 12.03 2.39
N GLU A 99 -7.56 12.52 2.84
CA GLU A 99 -8.85 11.95 2.50
C GLU A 99 -9.46 12.65 1.30
N TYR A 100 -10.12 11.86 0.46
CA TYR A 100 -10.85 12.34 -0.71
C TYR A 100 -12.25 11.73 -0.68
N PRO A 101 -13.26 12.48 -1.11
CA PRO A 101 -14.63 11.94 -1.18
C PRO A 101 -14.77 10.85 -2.23
#